data_4883602eb99303acb1f1ab7aa59a4538
#
_entry.id   4883602eb99303acb1f1ab7aa59a4538
#
_cell.length_a   1.000
_cell.length_b   1.000
_cell.length_c   1.000
_cell.angle_alpha   90.00
_cell.angle_beta   90.00
_cell.angle_gamma   90.00
#
_symmetry.space_group_name_H-M   'P 1'
#
loop_
_entity.id
_entity.type
_entity.pdbx_description
1 polymer ?
#
loop_
_entity_poly.entity_id
_entity_poly.type
_entity_poly.pdbx_seq_one_letter_code
_entity_poly.pdbx_strand_id
1 'polypeptide(L)'
;MTKLIDLSHPLEGGQRVFPEDPPISVEIHHTIDSIGYNLTKVSLSSHQGTHLDAPYHFFDNGETVDQIDLHRFYGPATVVDLAPGGALEARTPLTAQSFEPHADLFQPGARILYRTGWDRMFGRPEFFTDSPTLTLGAARWIADRKIGLLGMDTPTPSEDWLECHHILLRSGTEIVIVEGLTRLEQLPEGFVFIGFPANSVSST
;
A
#
# COMPACT_ATOMS: atom_id res chain seq x y z
N MET A 1 11.43 -13.02 -22.13
CA MET A 1 11.64 -11.66 -21.59
C MET A 1 10.90 -11.57 -20.28
N THR A 2 11.50 -11.02 -19.24
CA THR A 2 10.82 -10.77 -17.96
C THR A 2 9.76 -9.69 -18.19
N LYS A 3 8.49 -9.97 -17.85
CA LYS A 3 7.42 -8.99 -17.92
C LYS A 3 7.47 -8.14 -16.64
N LEU A 4 7.48 -6.82 -16.77
CA LEU A 4 7.29 -5.89 -15.66
C LEU A 4 5.82 -5.43 -15.65
N ILE A 5 5.24 -5.38 -14.47
CA ILE A 5 3.88 -4.90 -14.23
C ILE A 5 3.99 -3.78 -13.21
N ASP A 6 3.58 -2.57 -13.60
CA ASP A 6 3.48 -1.43 -12.71
C ASP A 6 2.24 -1.57 -11.84
N LEU A 7 2.43 -1.66 -10.53
CA LEU A 7 1.38 -1.81 -9.53
C LEU A 7 0.95 -0.47 -8.92
N SER A 8 1.45 0.64 -9.44
CA SER A 8 1.16 1.98 -8.91
C SER A 8 -0.01 2.64 -9.65
N HIS A 9 -0.81 3.39 -8.92
CA HIS A 9 -1.75 4.35 -9.51
C HIS A 9 -1.01 5.59 -10.01
N PRO A 10 -1.45 6.21 -11.11
CA PRO A 10 -0.90 7.48 -11.54
C PRO A 10 -1.19 8.57 -10.50
N LEU A 11 -0.24 9.50 -10.32
CA LEU A 11 -0.44 10.68 -9.49
C LEU A 11 -0.75 11.89 -10.39
N GLU A 12 -1.89 12.53 -10.15
CA GLU A 12 -2.37 13.66 -10.93
C GLU A 12 -2.68 14.85 -10.03
N GLY A 13 -2.39 16.06 -10.51
CA GLY A 13 -2.73 17.30 -9.78
C GLY A 13 -4.25 17.39 -9.58
N GLY A 14 -4.67 17.67 -8.35
CA GLY A 14 -6.08 17.78 -7.98
C GLY A 14 -6.84 16.47 -7.87
N GLN A 15 -6.18 15.31 -7.99
CA GLN A 15 -6.85 14.03 -7.71
C GLN A 15 -7.32 13.95 -6.25
N ARG A 16 -8.29 13.09 -6.00
CA ARG A 16 -8.76 12.84 -4.63
C ARG A 16 -7.69 12.18 -3.81
N VAL A 17 -7.59 12.61 -2.57
CA VAL A 17 -6.68 12.09 -1.54
C VAL A 17 -7.51 11.57 -0.36
N PHE A 18 -6.86 10.95 0.61
CA PHE A 18 -7.53 10.55 1.85
C PHE A 18 -8.19 11.79 2.51
N PRO A 19 -9.38 11.66 3.12
CA PRO A 19 -10.05 12.78 3.80
C PRO A 19 -9.13 13.50 4.77
N GLU A 20 -9.12 14.84 4.68
CA GLU A 20 -8.30 15.76 5.48
C GLU A 20 -6.82 15.88 5.05
N ASP A 21 -6.32 15.03 4.14
CA ASP A 21 -4.96 15.18 3.62
C ASP A 21 -4.81 16.37 2.68
N PRO A 22 -3.61 16.98 2.61
CA PRO A 22 -3.34 18.05 1.67
C PRO A 22 -3.45 17.53 0.21
N PRO A 23 -3.98 18.36 -0.71
CA PRO A 23 -4.14 17.98 -2.10
C PRO A 23 -2.79 17.81 -2.80
N ILE A 24 -2.75 16.92 -3.82
CA ILE A 24 -1.62 16.84 -4.74
C ILE A 24 -1.63 18.08 -5.66
N SER A 25 -0.50 18.74 -5.77
CA SER A 25 -0.27 19.81 -6.73
C SER A 25 0.82 19.40 -7.72
N VAL A 26 0.53 19.56 -9.01
CA VAL A 26 1.47 19.36 -10.12
C VAL A 26 1.46 20.64 -10.96
N GLU A 27 2.56 21.38 -10.92
CA GLU A 27 2.67 22.71 -11.55
C GLU A 27 3.84 22.72 -12.53
N ILE A 28 3.59 23.24 -13.76
CA ILE A 28 4.68 23.53 -14.69
C ILE A 28 5.44 24.73 -14.14
N HIS A 29 6.68 24.50 -13.70
CA HIS A 29 7.53 25.56 -13.14
C HIS A 29 8.35 26.26 -14.23
N HIS A 30 8.91 25.50 -15.17
CA HIS A 30 9.64 26.03 -16.33
C HIS A 30 9.26 25.26 -17.59
N THR A 31 9.40 25.94 -18.73
CA THR A 31 9.23 25.34 -20.06
C THR A 31 10.48 25.57 -20.91
N ILE A 32 10.66 24.77 -21.95
CA ILE A 32 11.74 24.93 -22.94
C ILE A 32 11.73 26.35 -23.49
N ASP A 33 10.55 26.88 -23.82
CA ASP A 33 10.42 28.23 -24.37
C ASP A 33 10.83 29.34 -23.40
N SER A 34 10.66 29.11 -22.08
CA SER A 34 10.97 30.13 -21.06
C SER A 34 12.47 30.20 -20.73
N ILE A 35 13.11 29.04 -20.51
CA ILE A 35 14.50 28.95 -20.03
C ILE A 35 15.31 27.78 -20.60
N GLY A 36 14.81 27.08 -21.63
CA GLY A 36 15.54 26.04 -22.34
C GLY A 36 15.35 24.61 -21.82
N TYR A 37 14.56 24.39 -20.74
CA TYR A 37 14.20 23.07 -20.25
C TYR A 37 12.82 23.05 -19.56
N ASN A 38 12.24 21.88 -19.47
CA ASN A 38 11.00 21.66 -18.74
C ASN A 38 11.28 21.26 -17.30
N LEU A 39 10.58 21.88 -16.35
CA LEU A 39 10.61 21.55 -14.93
C LEU A 39 9.20 21.56 -14.37
N THR A 40 8.82 20.47 -13.71
CA THR A 40 7.56 20.33 -13.00
C THR A 40 7.83 20.34 -11.49
N LYS A 41 7.09 21.16 -10.76
CA LYS A 41 7.05 21.13 -9.31
C LYS A 41 5.91 20.21 -8.87
N VAL A 42 6.21 19.27 -7.97
CA VAL A 42 5.23 18.35 -7.38
C VAL A 42 5.19 18.59 -5.87
N SER A 43 4.00 18.72 -5.32
CA SER A 43 3.75 18.78 -3.88
C SER A 43 2.73 17.72 -3.53
N LEU A 44 3.07 16.84 -2.61
CA LEU A 44 2.23 15.74 -2.13
C LEU A 44 2.58 15.41 -0.68
N SER A 45 1.65 14.77 0.03
CA SER A 45 1.95 14.15 1.33
C SER A 45 2.54 12.74 1.13
N SER A 46 3.12 12.18 2.19
CA SER A 46 3.76 10.85 2.14
C SER A 46 2.77 9.70 1.88
N HIS A 47 1.50 9.87 2.23
CA HIS A 47 0.46 8.84 2.12
C HIS A 47 -0.53 9.16 1.00
N GLN A 48 -0.05 9.15 -0.24
CA GLN A 48 -0.87 9.44 -1.42
C GLN A 48 -0.62 8.46 -2.56
N GLY A 49 -1.71 8.01 -3.21
CA GLY A 49 -1.67 7.03 -4.29
C GLY A 49 -1.20 5.67 -3.80
N THR A 50 -0.30 5.03 -4.53
CA THR A 50 0.37 3.82 -4.08
C THR A 50 1.58 4.19 -3.25
N HIS A 51 1.61 3.82 -1.97
CA HIS A 51 2.63 4.25 -1.03
C HIS A 51 2.98 3.18 0.01
N LEU A 52 3.97 3.48 0.83
CA LEU A 52 4.49 2.63 1.89
C LEU A 52 4.27 3.28 3.25
N ASP A 53 3.84 2.47 4.23
CA ASP A 53 3.80 2.88 5.63
C ASP A 53 4.93 2.21 6.40
N ALA A 54 5.76 3.04 7.00
CA ALA A 54 6.78 2.65 7.95
C ALA A 54 6.24 2.72 9.39
N PRO A 55 6.84 2.03 10.36
CA PRO A 55 6.45 2.12 11.77
C PRO A 55 6.38 3.55 12.31
N TYR A 56 7.22 4.47 11.83
CA TYR A 56 7.22 5.88 12.22
C TYR A 56 5.88 6.58 11.95
N HIS A 57 5.09 6.09 10.99
CA HIS A 57 3.76 6.65 10.69
C HIS A 57 2.83 6.69 11.93
N PHE A 58 2.95 5.70 12.83
CA PHE A 58 2.12 5.60 14.03
C PHE A 58 2.90 5.58 15.36
N PHE A 59 4.22 5.50 15.31
CA PHE A 59 5.07 5.41 16.50
C PHE A 59 6.22 6.42 16.40
N ASP A 60 6.30 7.39 17.31
CA ASP A 60 7.33 8.45 17.33
C ASP A 60 8.78 7.90 17.34
N ASN A 61 8.97 6.70 17.87
CA ASN A 61 10.25 6.00 17.90
C ASN A 61 10.30 4.81 16.93
N GLY A 62 9.36 4.73 15.98
CA GLY A 62 9.35 3.72 14.92
C GLY A 62 10.44 3.98 13.88
N GLU A 63 10.82 2.93 13.14
CA GLU A 63 11.72 3.08 12.00
C GLU A 63 11.07 3.93 10.92
N THR A 64 11.83 4.91 10.40
CA THR A 64 11.47 5.66 9.20
C THR A 64 11.80 4.84 7.95
N VAL A 65 11.22 5.17 6.80
CA VAL A 65 11.39 4.40 5.56
C VAL A 65 12.85 4.25 5.11
N ASP A 66 13.69 5.25 5.40
CA ASP A 66 15.13 5.24 5.10
C ASP A 66 15.97 4.37 6.06
N GLN A 67 15.40 3.95 7.18
CA GLN A 67 16.02 3.05 8.15
C GLN A 67 15.65 1.59 7.91
N ILE A 68 14.56 1.33 7.18
CA ILE A 68 14.10 -0.03 6.89
C ILE A 68 15.03 -0.70 5.89
N ASP A 69 15.41 -1.94 6.17
CA ASP A 69 16.24 -2.75 5.26
C ASP A 69 15.55 -2.90 3.89
N LEU A 70 16.25 -2.52 2.82
CA LEU A 70 15.75 -2.59 1.44
C LEU A 70 15.32 -3.99 1.03
N HIS A 71 15.83 -5.04 1.66
CA HIS A 71 15.38 -6.42 1.44
C HIS A 71 13.90 -6.64 1.78
N ARG A 72 13.28 -5.78 2.58
CA ARG A 72 11.83 -5.86 2.82
C ARG A 72 11.02 -5.46 1.60
N PHE A 73 11.52 -4.54 0.81
CA PHE A 73 10.86 -4.01 -0.39
C PHE A 73 11.15 -4.79 -1.66
N TYR A 74 12.02 -5.81 -1.59
CA TYR A 74 12.45 -6.57 -2.76
C TYR A 74 12.47 -8.06 -2.49
N GLY A 75 11.91 -8.84 -3.39
CA GLY A 75 12.02 -10.31 -3.36
C GLY A 75 10.75 -11.04 -3.78
N PRO A 76 10.75 -12.37 -3.66
CA PRO A 76 9.56 -13.18 -3.94
C PRO A 76 8.37 -12.70 -3.12
N ALA A 77 7.22 -12.63 -3.76
CA ALA A 77 5.96 -12.25 -3.14
C ALA A 77 4.81 -13.10 -3.68
N THR A 78 3.70 -13.10 -2.96
CA THR A 78 2.51 -13.88 -3.31
C THR A 78 1.26 -13.01 -3.21
N VAL A 79 0.34 -13.17 -4.17
CA VAL A 79 -1.01 -12.58 -4.10
C VAL A 79 -1.97 -13.57 -3.46
N VAL A 80 -2.69 -13.11 -2.45
CA VAL A 80 -3.88 -13.76 -1.90
C VAL A 80 -5.08 -13.10 -2.56
N ASP A 81 -5.67 -13.76 -3.55
CA ASP A 81 -6.84 -13.24 -4.28
C ASP A 81 -8.12 -13.56 -3.50
N LEU A 82 -8.68 -12.54 -2.85
CA LEU A 82 -9.94 -12.64 -2.08
C LEU A 82 -11.18 -12.43 -2.97
N ALA A 83 -11.00 -12.07 -4.23
CA ALA A 83 -12.08 -11.78 -5.17
C ALA A 83 -11.80 -12.41 -6.56
N PRO A 84 -11.63 -13.73 -6.66
CA PRO A 84 -11.27 -14.36 -7.92
C PRO A 84 -12.30 -14.08 -9.01
N GLY A 85 -11.84 -13.50 -10.13
CA GLY A 85 -12.66 -13.16 -11.28
C GLY A 85 -13.55 -11.93 -11.11
N GLY A 86 -13.42 -11.18 -10.01
CA GLY A 86 -14.26 -10.00 -9.75
C GLY A 86 -13.68 -9.02 -8.75
N ALA A 87 -14.54 -8.46 -7.93
CA ALA A 87 -14.21 -7.64 -6.80
C ALA A 87 -15.19 -7.89 -5.66
N LEU A 88 -14.75 -7.66 -4.43
CA LEU A 88 -15.61 -7.73 -3.26
C LEU A 88 -16.64 -6.59 -3.26
N GLU A 89 -17.74 -6.83 -2.58
CA GLU A 89 -18.73 -5.79 -2.31
C GLU A 89 -18.15 -4.73 -1.38
N ALA A 90 -18.70 -3.51 -1.48
CA ALA A 90 -18.36 -2.40 -0.62
C ALA A 90 -18.47 -2.79 0.87
N ARG A 91 -17.53 -2.33 1.69
CA ARG A 91 -17.48 -2.55 3.14
C ARG A 91 -17.44 -4.02 3.56
N THR A 92 -17.02 -4.93 2.68
CA THR A 92 -16.86 -6.34 3.04
C THR A 92 -15.83 -6.48 4.15
N PRO A 93 -16.18 -7.06 5.32
CA PRO A 93 -15.22 -7.28 6.39
C PRO A 93 -14.30 -8.45 6.04
N LEU A 94 -12.99 -8.20 6.01
CA LEU A 94 -11.97 -9.23 5.85
C LEU A 94 -11.59 -9.77 7.23
N THR A 95 -12.04 -10.99 7.51
CA THR A 95 -11.79 -11.66 8.79
C THR A 95 -10.59 -12.58 8.71
N ALA A 96 -10.11 -13.13 9.82
CA ALA A 96 -9.06 -14.14 9.81
C ALA A 96 -9.45 -15.35 8.93
N GLN A 97 -10.72 -15.75 8.92
CA GLN A 97 -11.23 -16.82 8.08
C GLN A 97 -11.08 -16.54 6.57
N SER A 98 -11.03 -15.28 6.17
CA SER A 98 -10.77 -14.90 4.77
C SER A 98 -9.36 -15.31 4.33
N PHE A 99 -8.42 -15.39 5.24
CA PHE A 99 -7.01 -15.70 4.98
C PHE A 99 -6.61 -17.13 5.37
N GLU A 100 -7.40 -17.82 6.20
CA GLU A 100 -7.11 -19.19 6.64
C GLU A 100 -6.82 -20.18 5.51
N PRO A 101 -7.54 -20.18 4.37
CA PRO A 101 -7.22 -21.06 3.25
C PRO A 101 -5.81 -20.87 2.67
N HIS A 102 -5.16 -19.75 2.98
CA HIS A 102 -3.85 -19.33 2.51
C HIS A 102 -2.83 -19.22 3.66
N ALA A 103 -3.12 -19.78 4.83
CA ALA A 103 -2.32 -19.60 6.04
C ALA A 103 -0.86 -20.05 5.90
N ASP A 104 -0.60 -21.04 5.07
CA ASP A 104 0.73 -21.55 4.75
C ASP A 104 1.63 -20.55 4.01
N LEU A 105 1.05 -19.54 3.36
CA LEU A 105 1.78 -18.47 2.69
C LEU A 105 2.29 -17.40 3.66
N PHE A 106 1.63 -17.24 4.82
CA PHE A 106 1.95 -16.23 5.82
C PHE A 106 3.08 -16.68 6.74
N GLN A 107 4.28 -16.81 6.19
CA GLN A 107 5.47 -17.20 6.94
C GLN A 107 6.26 -15.95 7.40
N PRO A 108 7.05 -16.05 8.48
CA PRO A 108 7.91 -14.93 8.89
C PRO A 108 8.76 -14.40 7.74
N GLY A 109 8.74 -13.08 7.55
CA GLY A 109 9.46 -12.39 6.47
C GLY A 109 8.81 -12.48 5.08
N ALA A 110 7.68 -13.21 4.91
CA ALA A 110 6.98 -13.29 3.63
C ALA A 110 6.46 -11.91 3.17
N ARG A 111 6.33 -11.74 1.86
CA ARG A 111 5.67 -10.59 1.24
C ARG A 111 4.34 -11.04 0.68
N ILE A 112 3.28 -10.57 1.30
CA ILE A 112 1.90 -10.95 0.96
C ILE A 112 1.18 -9.72 0.42
N LEU A 113 0.62 -9.84 -0.78
CA LEU A 113 -0.28 -8.86 -1.35
C LEU A 113 -1.68 -9.47 -1.35
N TYR A 114 -2.68 -8.82 -0.77
CA TYR A 114 -4.04 -9.29 -0.93
C TYR A 114 -4.83 -8.43 -1.92
N ARG A 115 -5.66 -9.09 -2.71
CA ARG A 115 -6.48 -8.49 -3.74
C ARG A 115 -7.96 -8.57 -3.38
N THR A 116 -8.62 -7.41 -3.42
CA THR A 116 -10.07 -7.28 -3.25
C THR A 116 -10.78 -6.87 -4.54
N GLY A 117 -10.02 -6.40 -5.55
CA GLY A 117 -10.52 -5.79 -6.78
C GLY A 117 -11.07 -4.38 -6.55
N TRP A 118 -10.71 -3.74 -5.42
CA TRP A 118 -11.19 -2.39 -5.07
C TRP A 118 -10.43 -1.28 -5.81
N ASP A 119 -9.24 -1.56 -6.33
CA ASP A 119 -8.43 -0.63 -7.13
C ASP A 119 -9.20 0.02 -8.30
N ARG A 120 -10.21 -0.67 -8.84
CA ARG A 120 -11.13 -0.13 -9.85
C ARG A 120 -11.93 1.10 -9.42
N MET A 121 -12.02 1.36 -8.10
CA MET A 121 -12.71 2.50 -7.51
C MET A 121 -11.79 3.72 -7.35
N PHE A 122 -10.49 3.59 -7.65
CA PHE A 122 -9.55 4.69 -7.57
C PHE A 122 -10.04 5.94 -8.31
N GLY A 123 -9.86 7.11 -7.70
CA GLY A 123 -10.36 8.39 -8.20
C GLY A 123 -11.82 8.69 -7.87
N ARG A 124 -12.59 7.73 -7.33
CA ARG A 124 -13.96 7.93 -6.83
C ARG A 124 -13.98 8.22 -5.35
N PRO A 125 -14.97 8.97 -4.82
CA PRO A 125 -15.09 9.22 -3.38
C PRO A 125 -15.17 7.92 -2.58
N GLU A 126 -15.90 6.94 -3.08
CA GLU A 126 -16.16 5.65 -2.46
C GLU A 126 -14.86 4.82 -2.25
N PHE A 127 -13.79 5.13 -3.00
CA PHE A 127 -12.50 4.46 -2.84
C PHE A 127 -12.04 4.52 -1.39
N PHE A 128 -12.16 5.69 -0.75
CA PHE A 128 -11.71 5.94 0.62
C PHE A 128 -12.73 5.58 1.70
N THR A 129 -14.04 5.58 1.37
CA THR A 129 -15.11 5.48 2.38
C THR A 129 -15.78 4.12 2.45
N ASP A 130 -15.70 3.33 1.37
CA ASP A 130 -16.50 2.11 1.23
C ASP A 130 -15.66 0.87 0.91
N SER A 131 -14.32 0.92 1.08
CA SER A 131 -13.43 -0.20 0.77
C SER A 131 -13.71 -1.42 1.65
N PRO A 132 -13.47 -2.64 1.14
CA PRO A 132 -13.31 -3.82 1.97
C PRO A 132 -12.16 -3.60 2.95
N THR A 133 -12.32 -4.01 4.21
CA THR A 133 -11.34 -3.70 5.27
C THR A 133 -11.09 -4.87 6.20
N LEU A 134 -9.88 -4.95 6.75
CA LEU A 134 -9.52 -5.92 7.77
C LEU A 134 -10.31 -5.64 9.06
N THR A 135 -10.85 -6.67 9.66
CA THR A 135 -11.23 -6.61 11.06
C THR A 135 -9.97 -6.58 11.94
N LEU A 136 -10.07 -6.03 13.15
CA LEU A 136 -8.93 -6.03 14.08
C LEU A 136 -8.47 -7.46 14.44
N GLY A 137 -9.39 -8.44 14.39
CA GLY A 137 -9.06 -9.86 14.52
C GLY A 137 -8.17 -10.37 13.39
N ALA A 138 -8.45 -9.97 12.15
CA ALA A 138 -7.60 -10.31 11.00
C ALA A 138 -6.23 -9.62 11.08
N ALA A 139 -6.21 -8.34 11.47
CA ALA A 139 -4.94 -7.61 11.66
C ALA A 139 -4.04 -8.30 12.70
N ARG A 140 -4.59 -8.74 13.84
CA ARG A 140 -3.84 -9.51 14.85
C ARG A 140 -3.36 -10.85 14.29
N TRP A 141 -4.22 -11.55 13.58
CA TRP A 141 -3.89 -12.84 12.96
C TRP A 141 -2.72 -12.71 11.95
N ILE A 142 -2.67 -11.61 11.17
CA ILE A 142 -1.58 -11.30 10.24
C ILE A 142 -0.32 -10.92 11.03
N ALA A 143 -0.43 -10.01 12.00
CA ALA A 143 0.68 -9.52 12.81
C ALA A 143 1.43 -10.65 13.54
N ASP A 144 0.68 -11.62 14.10
CA ASP A 144 1.25 -12.76 14.83
C ASP A 144 2.09 -13.68 13.93
N ARG A 145 1.93 -13.60 12.61
CA ARG A 145 2.70 -14.38 11.62
C ARG A 145 4.01 -13.74 11.20
N LYS A 146 4.24 -12.48 11.62
CA LYS A 146 5.50 -11.76 11.38
C LYS A 146 5.92 -11.75 9.92
N ILE A 147 4.98 -11.54 9.01
CA ILE A 147 5.30 -11.32 7.60
C ILE A 147 6.13 -10.05 7.44
N GLY A 148 6.95 -9.96 6.40
CA GLY A 148 7.81 -8.79 6.19
C GLY A 148 7.10 -7.63 5.49
N LEU A 149 6.09 -7.93 4.65
CA LEU A 149 5.35 -6.92 3.90
C LEU A 149 3.90 -7.36 3.71
N LEU A 150 2.97 -6.44 3.93
CA LEU A 150 1.55 -6.58 3.62
C LEU A 150 1.16 -5.52 2.59
N GLY A 151 0.80 -5.95 1.37
CA GLY A 151 0.30 -5.05 0.33
C GLY A 151 -1.19 -5.22 0.10
N MET A 152 -1.87 -4.16 -0.38
CA MET A 152 -3.30 -4.17 -0.63
C MET A 152 -3.72 -3.22 -1.74
N ASP A 153 -4.84 -3.54 -2.38
CA ASP A 153 -5.48 -2.70 -3.41
C ASP A 153 -6.56 -1.76 -2.83
N THR A 154 -6.61 -1.64 -1.51
CA THR A 154 -7.46 -0.69 -0.77
C THR A 154 -6.65 0.51 -0.30
N PRO A 155 -7.29 1.66 -0.01
CA PRO A 155 -6.58 2.89 0.42
C PRO A 155 -6.06 2.84 1.85
N THR A 156 -6.54 1.90 2.65
CA THR A 156 -6.16 1.68 4.05
C THR A 156 -6.53 0.26 4.46
N PRO A 157 -5.85 -0.36 5.43
CA PRO A 157 -6.13 -1.73 5.82
C PRO A 157 -7.47 -1.88 6.55
N SER A 158 -7.97 -0.84 7.24
CA SER A 158 -9.18 -0.96 8.07
C SER A 158 -9.96 0.35 8.17
N GLU A 159 -11.28 0.24 8.40
CA GLU A 159 -12.11 1.37 8.82
C GLU A 159 -11.68 1.89 10.21
N ASP A 160 -11.30 0.99 11.12
CA ASP A 160 -10.61 1.33 12.38
C ASP A 160 -9.10 1.44 12.12
N TRP A 161 -8.76 2.44 11.27
CA TRP A 161 -7.41 2.59 10.75
C TRP A 161 -6.36 2.78 11.85
N LEU A 162 -6.66 3.56 12.90
CA LEU A 162 -5.73 3.85 13.99
C LEU A 162 -5.29 2.57 14.71
N GLU A 163 -6.23 1.79 15.21
CA GLU A 163 -5.93 0.57 15.96
C GLU A 163 -5.35 -0.53 15.04
N CYS A 164 -5.81 -0.59 13.78
CA CYS A 164 -5.29 -1.55 12.82
C CYS A 164 -3.81 -1.32 12.51
N HIS A 165 -3.41 -0.07 12.24
CA HIS A 165 -2.00 0.28 12.02
C HIS A 165 -1.15 0.04 13.27
N HIS A 166 -1.66 0.38 14.47
CA HIS A 166 -0.99 0.06 15.72
C HIS A 166 -0.72 -1.44 15.89
N ILE A 167 -1.66 -2.30 15.47
CA ILE A 167 -1.48 -3.74 15.51
C ILE A 167 -0.42 -4.20 14.51
N LEU A 168 -0.49 -3.70 13.26
CA LEU A 168 0.36 -4.17 12.17
C LEU A 168 1.79 -3.63 12.25
N LEU A 169 1.97 -2.35 12.63
CA LEU A 169 3.26 -1.66 12.64
C LEU A 169 3.99 -1.68 13.99
N ARG A 170 3.40 -2.29 15.03
CA ARG A 170 4.03 -2.36 16.36
C ARG A 170 5.39 -3.03 16.33
N SER A 171 6.27 -2.67 17.25
CA SER A 171 7.57 -3.30 17.42
C SER A 171 7.44 -4.83 17.54
N GLY A 172 8.28 -5.55 16.82
CA GLY A 172 8.35 -7.02 16.80
C GLY A 172 7.40 -7.71 15.81
N THR A 173 6.55 -6.97 15.08
CA THR A 173 5.82 -7.52 13.90
C THR A 173 6.69 -7.49 12.65
N GLU A 174 7.51 -6.44 12.51
CA GLU A 174 8.38 -6.18 11.36
C GLU A 174 7.65 -5.99 10.02
N ILE A 175 6.36 -5.71 10.05
CA ILE A 175 5.54 -5.53 8.84
C ILE A 175 5.77 -4.13 8.29
N VAL A 176 5.93 -4.04 6.97
CA VAL A 176 5.76 -2.82 6.18
C VAL A 176 4.45 -2.93 5.43
N ILE A 177 3.66 -1.86 5.40
CA ILE A 177 2.39 -1.84 4.68
C ILE A 177 2.59 -1.17 3.32
N VAL A 178 1.91 -1.66 2.27
CA VAL A 178 1.82 -1.04 0.94
C VAL A 178 0.36 -0.88 0.59
N GLU A 179 -0.09 0.35 0.51
CA GLU A 179 -1.48 0.69 0.24
C GLU A 179 -1.70 1.13 -1.22
N GLY A 180 -2.94 0.99 -1.68
CA GLY A 180 -3.34 1.50 -2.98
C GLY A 180 -2.62 0.83 -4.16
N LEU A 181 -2.37 -0.47 -4.09
CA LEU A 181 -1.86 -1.23 -5.22
C LEU A 181 -2.93 -1.38 -6.30
N THR A 182 -2.52 -1.60 -7.55
CA THR A 182 -3.42 -1.88 -8.67
C THR A 182 -2.90 -3.06 -9.50
N ARG A 183 -3.74 -3.60 -10.39
CA ARG A 183 -3.39 -4.67 -11.35
C ARG A 183 -2.87 -5.95 -10.72
N LEU A 184 -3.25 -6.24 -9.49
CA LEU A 184 -2.83 -7.47 -8.80
C LEU A 184 -3.30 -8.74 -9.52
N GLU A 185 -4.41 -8.68 -10.27
CA GLU A 185 -4.95 -9.77 -11.09
C GLU A 185 -4.06 -10.13 -12.30
N GLN A 186 -3.11 -9.26 -12.65
CA GLN A 186 -2.19 -9.50 -13.78
C GLN A 186 -0.91 -10.22 -13.37
N LEU A 187 -0.70 -10.39 -12.06
CA LEU A 187 0.49 -11.02 -11.54
C LEU A 187 0.44 -12.55 -11.73
N PRO A 188 1.53 -13.16 -12.18
CA PRO A 188 1.63 -14.62 -12.26
C PRO A 188 1.76 -15.23 -10.86
N GLU A 189 1.52 -16.54 -10.78
CA GLU A 189 1.85 -17.33 -9.60
C GLU A 189 3.36 -17.28 -9.35
N GLY A 190 3.92 -16.66 -8.53
CA GLY A 190 5.37 -16.47 -8.32
C GLY A 190 5.94 -15.33 -9.16
N PHE A 191 6.15 -14.23 -8.50
CA PHE A 191 6.75 -13.02 -9.03
C PHE A 191 7.72 -12.43 -8.01
N VAL A 192 8.51 -11.48 -8.46
CA VAL A 192 9.37 -10.68 -7.59
C VAL A 192 8.70 -9.32 -7.43
N PHE A 193 8.37 -8.98 -6.20
CA PHE A 193 7.93 -7.63 -5.83
C PHE A 193 9.16 -6.72 -5.73
N ILE A 194 9.01 -5.51 -6.26
CA ILE A 194 10.01 -4.46 -6.18
C ILE A 194 9.29 -3.18 -5.75
N GLY A 195 9.52 -2.74 -4.53
CA GLY A 195 9.10 -1.44 -4.03
C GLY A 195 10.33 -0.55 -3.86
N PHE A 196 10.31 0.64 -4.44
CA PHE A 196 11.32 1.64 -4.17
C PHE A 196 10.67 2.79 -3.41
N PRO A 197 11.04 3.01 -2.14
CA PRO A 197 10.65 4.24 -1.47
C PRO A 197 11.26 5.41 -2.26
N ALA A 198 10.41 6.26 -2.82
CA ALA A 198 10.86 7.44 -3.52
C ALA A 198 11.47 8.41 -2.48
N ASN A 199 12.77 8.61 -2.56
CA ASN A 199 13.56 9.50 -1.71
C ASN A 199 13.23 9.37 -0.21
N SER A 200 14.14 8.77 0.53
CA SER A 200 14.13 8.83 1.98
C SER A 200 14.13 10.30 2.43
N VAL A 201 12.97 10.89 2.52
CA VAL A 201 12.83 12.11 3.30
C VAL A 201 12.92 11.64 4.74
N SER A 202 14.08 11.89 5.37
CA SER A 202 14.17 11.81 6.81
C SER A 202 13.10 12.76 7.34
N SER A 203 11.97 12.21 7.76
CA SER A 203 10.92 12.99 8.39
C SER A 203 11.47 13.44 9.74
N THR A 204 11.77 14.71 9.82
CA THR A 204 11.97 15.42 11.06
C THR A 204 10.65 15.50 11.80
#